data_fe5f0211f9f4557c337560d178e9615a
#
_entry.id   fe5f0211f9f4557c337560d178e9615a
#
_cell.length_a   1.000
_cell.length_b   1.000
_cell.length_c   1.000
_cell.angle_alpha   90.00
_cell.angle_beta   90.00
_cell.angle_gamma   90.00
#
_symmetry.space_group_name_H-M   'P 1'
#
loop_
_entity.id
_entity.type
_entity.pdbx_description
1 polymer ?
#
loop_
_entity_poly.entity_id
_entity_poly.type
_entity_poly.pdbx_seq_one_letter_code
_entity_poly.pdbx_strand_id
1 'polypeptide(L)'
;METPPGHNAPAAPPLLQVDGVTLAFGGVRALSGVGFEVQRGSITAVIGPNGAGKTSLFNTISGFYRPTAGSIRFRGQDVTRLPPPQRARLGLARSFQNIALFRGMTVLDNIKLGRHAHLKTHVLDALLYLGRARREEAELRRDIEERIIDFLEIDHIRHASVAALPYGLQKRVEMARALAMQPEVLMLDEPVAGMNREETEDMARFILDVRAEWGVTVLMVEHDMGMVMDLSDHVVVLNFGQVIAQGTPALVQADPEVGRAYLGSGDVAQLRAKLQAAAGRAPQPNAQVAA
;
A
#
# COMPACT_ATOMS: atom_id res chain seq x y z
N MET A 1 32.19 31.54 22.88
CA MET A 1 31.51 31.94 21.65
C MET A 1 31.34 30.67 20.83
N GLU A 2 30.32 29.87 21.18
CA GLU A 2 30.04 28.56 20.58
C GLU A 2 29.01 28.75 19.44
N THR A 3 29.40 28.31 18.25
CA THR A 3 28.53 28.26 17.08
C THR A 3 27.55 27.10 17.24
N PRO A 4 26.22 27.30 16.98
CA PRO A 4 25.26 26.24 17.07
C PRO A 4 25.40 25.26 15.89
N PRO A 5 25.23 23.93 16.11
CA PRO A 5 25.20 22.95 15.05
C PRO A 5 23.80 22.92 14.43
N GLY A 6 23.65 23.43 13.25
CA GLY A 6 22.40 23.47 12.51
C GLY A 6 22.62 23.28 11.02
N HIS A 7 23.23 22.16 10.61
CA HIS A 7 23.15 21.73 9.23
C HIS A 7 21.97 20.74 9.12
N ASN A 8 20.80 21.28 8.78
CA ASN A 8 19.73 20.48 8.20
C ASN A 8 20.25 19.99 6.83
N ALA A 9 20.72 18.76 6.78
CA ALA A 9 20.92 18.10 5.50
C ALA A 9 19.59 18.17 4.72
N PRO A 10 19.61 18.53 3.42
CA PRO A 10 18.39 18.56 2.64
C PRO A 10 17.70 17.19 2.72
N ALA A 11 16.45 17.17 3.11
CA ALA A 11 15.65 15.94 3.16
C ALA A 11 15.74 15.24 1.81
N ALA A 12 15.95 13.93 1.82
CA ALA A 12 16.01 13.16 0.58
C ALA A 12 14.72 13.39 -0.23
N PRO A 13 14.82 13.49 -1.56
CA PRO A 13 13.65 13.75 -2.39
C PRO A 13 12.60 12.62 -2.20
N PRO A 14 11.30 12.96 -2.15
CA PRO A 14 10.25 11.99 -1.96
C PRO A 14 10.22 10.97 -3.11
N LEU A 15 9.88 9.72 -2.79
CA LEU A 15 9.76 8.68 -3.80
C LEU A 15 8.52 8.87 -4.67
N LEU A 16 7.38 9.23 -4.05
CA LEU A 16 6.14 9.58 -4.73
C LEU A 16 5.69 10.96 -4.24
N GLN A 17 5.33 11.84 -5.17
CA GLN A 17 4.81 13.16 -4.91
C GLN A 17 3.48 13.35 -5.62
N VAL A 18 2.47 13.75 -4.88
CA VAL A 18 1.15 14.15 -5.37
C VAL A 18 1.05 15.65 -5.15
N ASP A 19 0.88 16.42 -6.23
CA ASP A 19 0.93 17.86 -6.19
C ASP A 19 -0.32 18.51 -6.80
N GLY A 20 -1.17 19.10 -5.96
CA GLY A 20 -2.35 19.83 -6.35
C GLY A 20 -3.38 19.03 -7.15
N VAL A 21 -3.45 17.71 -6.96
CA VAL A 21 -4.27 16.80 -7.78
C VAL A 21 -5.75 17.10 -7.60
N THR A 22 -6.41 17.42 -8.71
CA THR A 22 -7.86 17.62 -8.80
C THR A 22 -8.46 16.62 -9.78
N LEU A 23 -9.59 16.01 -9.39
CA LEU A 23 -10.33 15.05 -10.22
C LEU A 23 -11.82 15.37 -10.17
N ALA A 24 -12.44 15.50 -11.34
CA ALA A 24 -13.86 15.75 -11.46
C ALA A 24 -14.53 14.79 -12.45
N PHE A 25 -15.76 14.37 -12.14
CA PHE A 25 -16.63 13.55 -12.98
C PHE A 25 -17.97 14.27 -13.18
N GLY A 26 -18.30 14.66 -14.41
CA GLY A 26 -19.61 15.23 -14.72
C GLY A 26 -20.03 16.41 -13.81
N GLY A 27 -19.06 17.26 -13.40
CA GLY A 27 -19.33 18.42 -12.51
C GLY A 27 -19.14 18.13 -11.01
N VAL A 28 -19.04 16.86 -10.59
CA VAL A 28 -18.73 16.48 -9.19
C VAL A 28 -17.22 16.39 -9.01
N ARG A 29 -16.67 17.16 -8.06
CA ARG A 29 -15.25 17.06 -7.69
C ARG A 29 -15.05 15.93 -6.70
N ALA A 30 -14.35 14.89 -7.14
CA ALA A 30 -13.96 13.76 -6.29
C ALA A 30 -12.66 14.05 -5.51
N LEU A 31 -11.75 14.87 -6.10
CA LEU A 31 -10.52 15.35 -5.47
C LEU A 31 -10.36 16.84 -5.81
N SER A 32 -9.87 17.64 -4.87
CA SER A 32 -9.71 19.09 -5.01
C SER A 32 -8.38 19.55 -4.41
N GLY A 33 -7.35 19.71 -5.25
CA GLY A 33 -6.04 20.23 -4.83
C GLY A 33 -5.28 19.33 -3.85
N VAL A 34 -5.44 18.00 -3.95
CA VAL A 34 -4.79 17.05 -3.04
C VAL A 34 -3.28 17.08 -3.24
N GLY A 35 -2.53 17.29 -2.15
CA GLY A 35 -1.07 17.33 -2.15
C GLY A 35 -0.48 16.63 -0.93
N PHE A 36 0.47 15.70 -1.16
CA PHE A 36 1.28 15.03 -0.14
C PHE A 36 2.47 14.31 -0.76
N GLU A 37 3.39 13.89 0.08
CA GLU A 37 4.61 13.18 -0.31
C GLU A 37 4.72 11.85 0.41
N VAL A 38 5.31 10.86 -0.27
CA VAL A 38 5.64 9.54 0.29
C VAL A 38 7.14 9.38 0.25
N GLN A 39 7.74 9.26 1.42
CA GLN A 39 9.19 9.09 1.56
C GLN A 39 9.59 7.65 1.25
N ARG A 40 10.81 7.45 0.73
CA ARG A 40 11.34 6.11 0.46
C ARG A 40 11.45 5.29 1.75
N GLY A 41 11.00 4.04 1.72
CA GLY A 41 11.04 3.13 2.86
C GLY A 41 10.08 3.50 4.00
N SER A 42 9.13 4.42 3.78
CA SER A 42 8.09 4.74 4.75
C SER A 42 6.80 3.99 4.49
N ILE A 43 5.97 3.91 5.53
CA ILE A 43 4.56 3.51 5.44
C ILE A 43 3.71 4.77 5.58
N THR A 44 3.00 5.14 4.51
CA THR A 44 2.07 6.27 4.50
C THR A 44 0.64 5.74 4.41
N ALA A 45 -0.22 6.14 5.36
CA ALA A 45 -1.64 5.79 5.33
C ALA A 45 -2.49 6.98 4.86
N VAL A 46 -3.48 6.69 4.01
CA VAL A 46 -4.53 7.63 3.62
C VAL A 46 -5.83 7.20 4.30
N ILE A 47 -6.33 8.05 5.18
CA ILE A 47 -7.56 7.80 5.94
C ILE A 47 -8.63 8.84 5.64
N GLY A 48 -9.84 8.62 6.13
CA GLY A 48 -10.96 9.55 5.98
C GLY A 48 -12.30 8.84 5.95
N PRO A 49 -13.41 9.54 6.15
CA PRO A 49 -14.75 8.96 6.13
C PRO A 49 -15.09 8.34 4.76
N ASN A 50 -16.21 7.59 4.72
CA ASN A 50 -16.73 7.06 3.47
C ASN A 50 -17.10 8.22 2.52
N GLY A 51 -16.73 8.09 1.25
CA GLY A 51 -16.91 9.17 0.27
C GLY A 51 -15.88 10.28 0.31
N ALA A 52 -14.85 10.23 1.18
CA ALA A 52 -13.80 11.23 1.25
C ALA A 52 -12.91 11.34 -0.01
N GLY A 53 -12.97 10.38 -0.93
CA GLY A 53 -12.17 10.39 -2.17
C GLY A 53 -10.96 9.45 -2.18
N LYS A 54 -10.76 8.63 -1.14
CA LYS A 54 -9.61 7.71 -1.00
C LYS A 54 -9.41 6.80 -2.22
N THR A 55 -10.44 6.08 -2.64
CA THR A 55 -10.40 5.20 -3.82
C THR A 55 -10.13 6.00 -5.12
N SER A 56 -10.70 7.20 -5.23
CA SER A 56 -10.43 8.09 -6.38
C SER A 56 -8.97 8.53 -6.42
N LEU A 57 -8.38 8.82 -5.27
CA LEU A 57 -6.96 9.15 -5.13
C LEU A 57 -6.08 7.96 -5.56
N PHE A 58 -6.35 6.77 -5.05
CA PHE A 58 -5.62 5.55 -5.42
C PHE A 58 -5.74 5.23 -6.92
N ASN A 59 -6.94 5.38 -7.49
CA ASN A 59 -7.15 5.21 -8.93
C ASN A 59 -6.37 6.26 -9.74
N THR A 60 -6.22 7.47 -9.21
CA THR A 60 -5.45 8.53 -9.88
C THR A 60 -3.94 8.26 -9.78
N ILE A 61 -3.43 7.85 -8.60
CA ILE A 61 -2.01 7.51 -8.41
C ILE A 61 -1.63 6.28 -9.24
N SER A 62 -2.49 5.27 -9.34
CA SER A 62 -2.22 4.07 -10.16
C SER A 62 -2.49 4.26 -11.67
N GLY A 63 -3.05 5.42 -12.10
CA GLY A 63 -3.23 5.77 -13.52
C GLY A 63 -4.52 5.30 -14.15
N PHE A 64 -5.46 4.75 -13.36
CA PHE A 64 -6.81 4.41 -13.85
C PHE A 64 -7.65 5.67 -14.10
N TYR A 65 -7.45 6.72 -13.30
CA TYR A 65 -8.07 8.01 -13.53
C TYR A 65 -7.01 9.04 -13.91
N ARG A 66 -7.34 9.92 -14.83
CA ARG A 66 -6.50 11.04 -15.22
C ARG A 66 -6.97 12.27 -14.45
N PRO A 67 -6.10 12.94 -13.66
CA PRO A 67 -6.48 14.16 -12.97
C PRO A 67 -6.81 15.27 -13.96
N THR A 68 -7.72 16.16 -13.59
CA THR A 68 -8.08 17.36 -14.38
C THR A 68 -7.09 18.50 -14.17
N ALA A 69 -6.40 18.52 -13.02
CA ALA A 69 -5.32 19.44 -12.70
C ALA A 69 -4.34 18.79 -11.71
N GLY A 70 -3.17 19.40 -11.55
CA GLY A 70 -2.10 18.91 -10.69
C GLY A 70 -1.21 17.88 -11.39
N SER A 71 -0.24 17.35 -10.63
CA SER A 71 0.73 16.38 -11.15
C SER A 71 1.05 15.27 -10.14
N ILE A 72 1.51 14.14 -10.67
CA ILE A 72 2.01 13.01 -9.88
C ILE A 72 3.41 12.70 -10.38
N ARG A 73 4.38 12.70 -9.45
CA ARG A 73 5.76 12.38 -9.77
C ARG A 73 6.20 11.14 -9.00
N PHE A 74 6.89 10.25 -9.70
CA PHE A 74 7.50 9.05 -9.12
C PHE A 74 9.00 9.06 -9.43
N ARG A 75 9.85 9.00 -8.41
CA ARG A 75 11.30 9.19 -8.55
C ARG A 75 11.68 10.48 -9.29
N GLY A 76 10.93 11.56 -9.03
CA GLY A 76 11.09 12.85 -9.72
C GLY A 76 10.55 12.90 -11.16
N GLN A 77 10.22 11.75 -11.77
CA GLN A 77 9.62 11.67 -13.10
C GLN A 77 8.13 11.95 -13.06
N ASP A 78 7.61 12.79 -13.95
CA ASP A 78 6.17 13.02 -14.12
C ASP A 78 5.51 11.75 -14.72
N VAL A 79 4.62 11.14 -13.95
CA VAL A 79 3.84 9.96 -14.33
C VAL A 79 2.36 10.28 -14.53
N THR A 80 1.96 11.55 -14.44
CA THR A 80 0.56 12.01 -14.44
C THR A 80 -0.27 11.44 -15.59
N ARG A 81 0.35 11.32 -16.77
CA ARG A 81 -0.33 10.85 -18.00
C ARG A 81 -0.03 9.40 -18.36
N LEU A 82 0.83 8.72 -17.61
CA LEU A 82 1.18 7.33 -17.90
C LEU A 82 0.03 6.41 -17.51
N PRO A 83 -0.33 5.44 -18.37
CA PRO A 83 -1.36 4.44 -18.08
C PRO A 83 -0.87 3.43 -17.02
N PRO A 84 -1.78 2.68 -16.36
CA PRO A 84 -1.44 1.76 -15.28
C PRO A 84 -0.32 0.77 -15.60
N PRO A 85 -0.27 0.11 -16.79
CA PRO A 85 0.81 -0.84 -17.07
C PRO A 85 2.20 -0.20 -17.11
N GLN A 86 2.30 1.07 -17.51
CA GLN A 86 3.59 1.77 -17.53
C GLN A 86 4.02 2.17 -16.11
N ARG A 87 3.09 2.63 -15.26
CA ARG A 87 3.39 2.91 -13.85
C ARG A 87 3.80 1.65 -13.10
N ALA A 88 3.13 0.54 -13.38
CA ALA A 88 3.49 -0.77 -12.82
C ALA A 88 4.92 -1.18 -13.18
N ARG A 89 5.33 -1.02 -14.45
CA ARG A 89 6.72 -1.29 -14.90
C ARG A 89 7.75 -0.36 -14.26
N LEU A 90 7.36 0.83 -13.84
CA LEU A 90 8.22 1.75 -13.11
C LEU A 90 8.39 1.36 -11.64
N GLY A 91 7.58 0.42 -11.11
CA GLY A 91 7.66 -0.05 -9.72
C GLY A 91 6.50 0.42 -8.83
N LEU A 92 5.38 0.91 -9.39
CA LEU A 92 4.16 1.22 -8.66
C LEU A 92 3.21 0.01 -8.75
N ALA A 93 3.25 -0.93 -7.80
CA ALA A 93 2.30 -2.03 -7.73
C ALA A 93 1.11 -1.69 -6.83
N ARG A 94 -0.06 -2.23 -7.15
CA ARG A 94 -1.29 -2.06 -6.37
C ARG A 94 -1.98 -3.39 -6.12
N SER A 95 -2.42 -3.63 -4.86
CA SER A 95 -3.50 -4.57 -4.57
C SER A 95 -4.85 -3.88 -4.82
N PHE A 96 -5.88 -4.64 -5.11
CA PHE A 96 -7.21 -4.10 -5.37
C PHE A 96 -8.12 -4.32 -4.16
N GLN A 97 -9.05 -3.40 -3.90
CA GLN A 97 -10.04 -3.51 -2.83
C GLN A 97 -10.88 -4.80 -2.97
N ASN A 98 -11.29 -5.13 -4.19
CA ASN A 98 -11.91 -6.41 -4.50
C ASN A 98 -10.86 -7.40 -4.97
N ILE A 99 -10.79 -8.57 -4.33
CA ILE A 99 -9.84 -9.62 -4.67
C ILE A 99 -9.92 -9.94 -6.15
N ALA A 100 -8.88 -9.51 -6.90
CA ALA A 100 -8.81 -9.67 -8.34
C ALA A 100 -7.99 -10.90 -8.73
N LEU A 101 -8.16 -12.03 -8.00
CA LEU A 101 -7.49 -13.28 -8.30
C LEU A 101 -8.23 -14.06 -9.40
N PHE A 102 -7.49 -14.75 -10.24
CA PHE A 102 -8.04 -15.64 -11.26
C PHE A 102 -8.47 -16.95 -10.62
N ARG A 103 -9.77 -17.09 -10.37
CA ARG A 103 -10.37 -18.19 -9.62
C ARG A 103 -10.08 -19.58 -10.18
N GLY A 104 -9.88 -19.71 -11.49
CA GLY A 104 -9.53 -20.96 -12.17
C GLY A 104 -8.05 -21.36 -12.11
N MET A 105 -7.22 -20.56 -11.41
CA MET A 105 -5.79 -20.80 -11.29
C MET A 105 -5.39 -21.19 -9.87
N THR A 106 -4.20 -21.82 -9.74
CA THR A 106 -3.57 -22.08 -8.45
C THR A 106 -3.03 -20.78 -7.82
N VAL A 107 -2.67 -20.82 -6.53
CA VAL A 107 -1.97 -19.74 -5.84
C VAL A 107 -0.68 -19.37 -6.59
N LEU A 108 0.17 -20.35 -6.87
CA LEU A 108 1.43 -20.14 -7.58
C LEU A 108 1.23 -19.47 -8.96
N ASP A 109 0.24 -19.92 -9.73
CA ASP A 109 -0.02 -19.34 -11.05
C ASP A 109 -0.54 -17.89 -10.95
N ASN A 110 -1.36 -17.59 -9.95
CA ASN A 110 -1.79 -16.21 -9.68
C ASN A 110 -0.62 -15.28 -9.34
N ILE A 111 0.34 -15.77 -8.53
CA ILE A 111 1.53 -14.98 -8.16
C ILE A 111 2.43 -14.78 -9.39
N LYS A 112 2.63 -15.81 -10.22
CA LYS A 112 3.39 -15.73 -11.47
C LYS A 112 2.86 -14.65 -12.41
N LEU A 113 1.55 -14.42 -12.46
CA LEU A 113 0.96 -13.34 -13.26
C LEU A 113 1.48 -11.96 -12.88
N GLY A 114 1.79 -11.71 -11.61
CA GLY A 114 2.41 -10.45 -11.18
C GLY A 114 3.74 -10.18 -11.88
N ARG A 115 4.51 -11.22 -12.20
CA ARG A 115 5.81 -11.09 -12.86
C ARG A 115 5.72 -10.85 -14.38
N HIS A 116 4.55 -11.08 -14.98
CA HIS A 116 4.37 -10.96 -16.44
C HIS A 116 4.80 -9.60 -17.01
N ALA A 117 4.70 -8.53 -16.22
CA ALA A 117 5.14 -7.19 -16.62
C ALA A 117 6.67 -7.09 -16.87
N HIS A 118 7.45 -8.00 -16.31
CA HIS A 118 8.92 -8.02 -16.35
C HIS A 118 9.52 -9.12 -17.24
N LEU A 119 8.69 -10.02 -17.80
CA LEU A 119 9.18 -11.07 -18.69
C LEU A 119 9.75 -10.43 -19.98
N LYS A 120 10.98 -10.82 -20.32
CA LYS A 120 11.71 -10.36 -21.52
C LYS A 120 11.51 -11.28 -22.71
N THR A 121 10.87 -12.42 -22.51
CA THR A 121 10.66 -13.43 -23.55
C THR A 121 9.67 -12.94 -24.59
N HIS A 122 10.09 -12.92 -25.87
CA HIS A 122 9.22 -12.58 -26.97
C HIS A 122 8.19 -13.70 -27.22
N VAL A 123 7.01 -13.33 -27.74
CA VAL A 123 5.91 -14.27 -28.02
C VAL A 123 6.37 -15.46 -28.89
N LEU A 124 7.30 -15.25 -29.80
CA LEU A 124 7.86 -16.31 -30.66
C LEU A 124 8.71 -17.32 -29.87
N ASP A 125 9.52 -16.86 -28.90
CA ASP A 125 10.33 -17.74 -28.03
C ASP A 125 9.44 -18.52 -27.07
N ALA A 126 8.36 -17.90 -26.60
CA ALA A 126 7.36 -18.55 -25.75
C ALA A 126 6.57 -19.63 -26.53
N LEU A 127 6.27 -19.41 -27.83
CA LEU A 127 5.57 -20.36 -28.69
C LEU A 127 6.39 -21.61 -28.95
N LEU A 128 7.73 -21.47 -29.08
CA LEU A 128 8.63 -22.58 -29.33
C LEU A 128 9.13 -23.29 -28.07
N TYR A 129 8.82 -22.74 -26.88
CA TYR A 129 9.22 -23.27 -25.55
C TYR A 129 10.70 -23.70 -25.49
N LEU A 130 11.57 -23.00 -26.25
CA LEU A 130 12.98 -23.31 -26.39
C LEU A 130 13.76 -22.88 -25.12
N GLY A 131 14.80 -23.59 -24.81
CA GLY A 131 15.60 -23.59 -23.60
C GLY A 131 15.74 -22.29 -22.77
N ARG A 132 15.64 -21.11 -23.40
CA ARG A 132 15.72 -19.80 -22.74
C ARG A 132 14.43 -19.48 -21.97
N ALA A 133 13.27 -19.65 -22.60
CA ALA A 133 11.96 -19.43 -21.95
C ALA A 133 11.75 -20.40 -20.76
N ARG A 134 12.19 -21.65 -20.92
CA ARG A 134 12.12 -22.67 -19.86
C ARG A 134 13.03 -22.35 -18.68
N ARG A 135 14.21 -21.80 -18.93
CA ARG A 135 15.13 -21.36 -17.85
C ARG A 135 14.57 -20.13 -17.12
N GLU A 136 14.10 -19.13 -17.85
CA GLU A 136 13.50 -17.92 -17.29
C GLU A 136 12.26 -18.26 -16.44
N GLU A 137 11.43 -19.22 -16.88
CA GLU A 137 10.28 -19.68 -16.09
C GLU A 137 10.70 -20.46 -14.84
N ALA A 138 11.73 -21.29 -14.92
CA ALA A 138 12.24 -22.04 -13.77
C ALA A 138 12.89 -21.12 -12.73
N GLU A 139 13.63 -20.09 -13.16
CA GLU A 139 14.21 -19.07 -12.29
C GLU A 139 13.12 -18.23 -11.63
N LEU A 140 12.14 -17.80 -12.42
CA LEU A 140 10.98 -17.07 -11.93
C LEU A 140 10.21 -17.86 -10.86
N ARG A 141 9.93 -19.13 -11.14
CA ARG A 141 9.24 -20.01 -10.20
C ARG A 141 10.01 -20.15 -8.89
N ARG A 142 11.33 -20.36 -8.97
CA ARG A 142 12.19 -20.47 -7.79
C ARG A 142 12.19 -19.17 -6.98
N ASP A 143 12.36 -18.01 -7.63
CA ASP A 143 12.34 -16.70 -6.95
C ASP A 143 10.99 -16.45 -6.24
N ILE A 144 9.87 -16.85 -6.84
CA ILE A 144 8.55 -16.74 -6.22
C ILE A 144 8.41 -17.71 -5.03
N GLU A 145 8.83 -18.96 -5.19
CA GLU A 145 8.73 -19.99 -4.13
C GLU A 145 9.61 -19.61 -2.93
N GLU A 146 10.88 -19.30 -3.14
CA GLU A 146 11.85 -19.03 -2.07
C GLU A 146 11.68 -17.65 -1.40
N ARG A 147 11.23 -16.61 -2.13
CA ARG A 147 11.19 -15.25 -1.61
C ARG A 147 9.80 -14.76 -1.24
N ILE A 148 8.76 -15.20 -1.93
CA ILE A 148 7.41 -14.64 -1.74
C ILE A 148 6.51 -15.62 -1.00
N ILE A 149 6.50 -16.88 -1.43
CA ILE A 149 5.62 -17.91 -0.86
C ILE A 149 6.04 -18.24 0.57
N ASP A 150 7.33 -18.46 0.80
CA ASP A 150 7.87 -18.72 2.12
C ASP A 150 7.70 -17.52 3.04
N PHE A 151 8.01 -16.30 2.54
CA PHE A 151 7.87 -15.05 3.28
C PHE A 151 6.44 -14.80 3.79
N LEU A 152 5.43 -15.07 2.95
CA LEU A 152 4.02 -14.89 3.32
C LEU A 152 3.38 -16.12 3.97
N GLU A 153 4.19 -17.16 4.25
CA GLU A 153 3.76 -18.39 4.93
C GLU A 153 2.60 -19.11 4.20
N ILE A 154 2.63 -19.10 2.85
CA ILE A 154 1.57 -19.69 2.01
C ILE A 154 2.04 -20.94 1.22
N ASP A 155 3.17 -21.55 1.60
CA ASP A 155 3.72 -22.72 0.94
C ASP A 155 2.71 -23.88 0.90
N HIS A 156 2.04 -24.14 2.02
CA HIS A 156 1.07 -25.22 2.19
C HIS A 156 -0.13 -25.15 1.24
N ILE A 157 -0.41 -23.96 0.64
CA ILE A 157 -1.52 -23.75 -0.30
C ILE A 157 -1.06 -23.44 -1.73
N ARG A 158 0.24 -23.47 -2.03
CA ARG A 158 0.78 -23.02 -3.34
C ARG A 158 0.14 -23.65 -4.57
N HIS A 159 -0.31 -24.91 -4.45
CA HIS A 159 -1.01 -25.64 -5.50
C HIS A 159 -2.53 -25.67 -5.37
N ALA A 160 -3.07 -25.06 -4.31
CA ALA A 160 -4.51 -24.98 -4.12
C ALA A 160 -5.14 -24.01 -5.12
N SER A 161 -6.40 -24.27 -5.51
CA SER A 161 -7.20 -23.30 -6.25
C SER A 161 -7.53 -22.11 -5.35
N VAL A 162 -7.29 -20.88 -5.82
CA VAL A 162 -7.60 -19.68 -5.04
C VAL A 162 -9.09 -19.53 -4.71
N ALA A 163 -9.97 -20.16 -5.51
CA ALA A 163 -11.41 -20.13 -5.26
C ALA A 163 -11.81 -20.93 -4.00
N ALA A 164 -10.98 -21.87 -3.56
CA ALA A 164 -11.24 -22.70 -2.38
C ALA A 164 -10.66 -22.13 -1.09
N LEU A 165 -9.92 -21.02 -1.16
CA LEU A 165 -9.24 -20.45 -0.01
C LEU A 165 -10.18 -19.60 0.85
N PRO A 166 -9.99 -19.58 2.19
CA PRO A 166 -10.53 -18.56 3.06
C PRO A 166 -10.13 -17.17 2.62
N TYR A 167 -10.95 -16.16 2.98
CA TYR A 167 -10.77 -14.79 2.53
C TYR A 167 -9.39 -14.20 2.90
N GLY A 168 -8.93 -14.39 4.14
CA GLY A 168 -7.63 -13.92 4.58
C GLY A 168 -6.47 -14.48 3.77
N LEU A 169 -6.50 -15.78 3.41
CA LEU A 169 -5.49 -16.37 2.55
C LEU A 169 -5.56 -15.83 1.11
N GLN A 170 -6.76 -15.53 0.58
CA GLN A 170 -6.88 -14.87 -0.72
C GLN A 170 -6.22 -13.48 -0.70
N LYS A 171 -6.35 -12.72 0.38
CA LYS A 171 -5.68 -11.42 0.57
C LYS A 171 -4.16 -11.56 0.63
N ARG A 172 -3.62 -12.59 1.31
CA ARG A 172 -2.17 -12.90 1.28
C ARG A 172 -1.69 -13.20 -0.15
N VAL A 173 -2.45 -13.98 -0.92
CA VAL A 173 -2.11 -14.29 -2.33
C VAL A 173 -2.15 -13.03 -3.20
N GLU A 174 -3.08 -12.12 -2.96
CA GLU A 174 -3.15 -10.83 -3.66
C GLU A 174 -1.91 -9.98 -3.37
N MET A 175 -1.49 -9.90 -2.11
CA MET A 175 -0.25 -9.24 -1.70
C MET A 175 0.97 -9.89 -2.35
N ALA A 176 1.05 -11.23 -2.33
CA ALA A 176 2.09 -12.01 -2.99
C ALA A 176 2.22 -11.67 -4.48
N ARG A 177 1.08 -11.58 -5.18
CA ARG A 177 1.04 -11.20 -6.60
C ARG A 177 1.55 -9.78 -6.83
N ALA A 178 1.22 -8.83 -5.95
CA ALA A 178 1.72 -7.46 -6.03
C ALA A 178 3.24 -7.40 -5.75
N LEU A 179 3.73 -8.16 -4.77
CA LEU A 179 5.16 -8.28 -4.46
C LEU A 179 5.96 -8.95 -5.59
N ALA A 180 5.36 -9.89 -6.32
CA ALA A 180 5.97 -10.51 -7.49
C ALA A 180 6.32 -9.50 -8.59
N MET A 181 5.70 -8.34 -8.62
CA MET A 181 6.05 -7.24 -9.50
C MET A 181 7.35 -6.51 -9.09
N GLN A 182 7.98 -6.88 -7.99
CA GLN A 182 9.17 -6.22 -7.41
C GLN A 182 8.98 -4.69 -7.28
N PRO A 183 7.95 -4.25 -6.54
CA PRO A 183 7.62 -2.84 -6.47
C PRO A 183 8.63 -2.05 -5.64
N GLU A 184 8.82 -0.76 -5.98
CA GLU A 184 9.39 0.22 -5.07
C GLU A 184 8.32 0.86 -4.18
N VAL A 185 7.08 0.99 -4.71
CA VAL A 185 5.90 1.39 -3.93
C VAL A 185 4.83 0.32 -4.06
N LEU A 186 4.42 -0.23 -2.93
CA LEU A 186 3.30 -1.13 -2.79
C LEU A 186 2.08 -0.34 -2.31
N MET A 187 1.07 -0.25 -3.16
CA MET A 187 -0.20 0.41 -2.84
C MET A 187 -1.21 -0.64 -2.35
N LEU A 188 -1.65 -0.52 -1.10
CA LEU A 188 -2.60 -1.44 -0.46
C LEU A 188 -3.95 -0.76 -0.24
N ASP A 189 -5.01 -1.30 -0.82
CA ASP A 189 -6.36 -0.76 -0.72
C ASP A 189 -7.19 -1.63 0.24
N GLU A 190 -7.33 -1.17 1.48
CA GLU A 190 -8.01 -1.85 2.59
C GLU A 190 -7.50 -3.31 2.78
N PRO A 191 -6.17 -3.50 3.04
CA PRO A 191 -5.57 -4.82 3.07
C PRO A 191 -6.18 -5.75 4.12
N VAL A 192 -6.73 -5.24 5.23
CA VAL A 192 -7.30 -6.06 6.33
C VAL A 192 -8.83 -6.05 6.38
N ALA A 193 -9.50 -5.38 5.43
CA ALA A 193 -10.96 -5.36 5.41
C ALA A 193 -11.54 -6.79 5.35
N GLY A 194 -12.46 -7.10 6.27
CA GLY A 194 -13.11 -8.41 6.33
C GLY A 194 -12.30 -9.54 6.98
N MET A 195 -11.11 -9.24 7.51
CA MET A 195 -10.27 -10.18 8.25
C MET A 195 -10.69 -10.26 9.73
N ASN A 196 -10.46 -11.41 10.34
CA ASN A 196 -10.52 -11.54 11.79
C ASN A 196 -9.25 -10.93 12.44
N ARG A 197 -9.20 -10.90 13.78
CA ARG A 197 -8.10 -10.24 14.50
C ARG A 197 -6.73 -10.86 14.22
N GLU A 198 -6.63 -12.19 14.21
CA GLU A 198 -5.39 -12.92 13.99
C GLU A 198 -4.87 -12.66 12.56
N GLU A 199 -5.76 -12.76 11.56
CA GLU A 199 -5.44 -12.46 10.16
C GLU A 199 -4.99 -11.00 9.98
N THR A 200 -5.59 -10.04 10.74
CA THR A 200 -5.19 -8.63 10.73
C THR A 200 -3.79 -8.43 11.31
N GLU A 201 -3.50 -9.06 12.46
CA GLU A 201 -2.18 -9.00 13.10
C GLU A 201 -1.08 -9.60 12.19
N ASP A 202 -1.37 -10.73 11.53
CA ASP A 202 -0.47 -11.33 10.54
C ASP A 202 -0.22 -10.40 9.34
N MET A 203 -1.28 -9.83 8.76
CA MET A 203 -1.14 -8.91 7.63
C MET A 203 -0.34 -7.67 8.01
N ALA A 204 -0.56 -7.12 9.21
CA ALA A 204 0.22 -6.01 9.74
C ALA A 204 1.71 -6.35 9.84
N ARG A 205 2.04 -7.55 10.35
CA ARG A 205 3.41 -8.08 10.42
C ARG A 205 4.02 -8.16 9.02
N PHE A 206 3.34 -8.77 8.05
CA PHE A 206 3.85 -8.87 6.68
C PHE A 206 4.11 -7.51 6.03
N ILE A 207 3.27 -6.50 6.30
CA ILE A 207 3.49 -5.14 5.79
C ILE A 207 4.78 -4.53 6.37
N LEU A 208 5.01 -4.71 7.69
CA LEU A 208 6.24 -4.25 8.34
C LEU A 208 7.47 -4.99 7.80
N ASP A 209 7.39 -6.31 7.64
CA ASP A 209 8.49 -7.14 7.17
C ASP A 209 8.85 -6.83 5.70
N VAL A 210 7.86 -6.60 4.82
CA VAL A 210 8.07 -6.14 3.43
C VAL A 210 8.84 -4.81 3.40
N ARG A 211 8.50 -3.88 4.29
CA ARG A 211 9.23 -2.63 4.44
C ARG A 211 10.66 -2.85 4.94
N ALA A 212 10.80 -3.63 6.02
CA ALA A 212 12.07 -3.80 6.72
C ALA A 212 13.09 -4.62 5.92
N GLU A 213 12.66 -5.74 5.33
CA GLU A 213 13.54 -6.69 4.67
C GLU A 213 13.74 -6.39 3.18
N TRP A 214 12.70 -5.89 2.51
CA TRP A 214 12.74 -5.65 1.06
C TRP A 214 12.90 -4.17 0.70
N GLY A 215 12.84 -3.27 1.70
CA GLY A 215 12.96 -1.82 1.49
C GLY A 215 11.82 -1.21 0.67
N VAL A 216 10.67 -1.90 0.60
CA VAL A 216 9.51 -1.45 -0.15
C VAL A 216 8.82 -0.32 0.59
N THR A 217 8.48 0.74 -0.12
CA THR A 217 7.66 1.84 0.38
C THR A 217 6.20 1.45 0.31
N VAL A 218 5.43 1.71 1.37
CA VAL A 218 4.01 1.34 1.41
C VAL A 218 3.14 2.58 1.43
N LEU A 219 2.14 2.61 0.55
CA LEU A 219 1.04 3.58 0.58
C LEU A 219 -0.26 2.80 0.76
N MET A 220 -0.97 3.00 1.86
CA MET A 220 -2.18 2.24 2.13
C MET A 220 -3.40 3.11 2.38
N VAL A 221 -4.58 2.61 2.02
CA VAL A 221 -5.88 3.11 2.48
C VAL A 221 -6.39 2.14 3.53
N GLU A 222 -6.75 2.65 4.69
CA GLU A 222 -7.27 1.83 5.78
C GLU A 222 -8.35 2.55 6.59
N HIS A 223 -9.20 1.74 7.24
CA HIS A 223 -10.24 2.19 8.18
C HIS A 223 -9.97 1.73 9.61
N ASP A 224 -9.09 0.75 9.80
CA ASP A 224 -8.65 0.32 11.12
C ASP A 224 -7.64 1.32 11.67
N MET A 225 -8.14 2.19 12.57
CA MET A 225 -7.31 3.23 13.16
C MET A 225 -6.19 2.67 14.04
N GLY A 226 -6.40 1.51 14.67
CA GLY A 226 -5.36 0.85 15.46
C GLY A 226 -4.18 0.48 14.57
N MET A 227 -4.45 -0.23 13.47
CA MET A 227 -3.44 -0.59 12.49
C MET A 227 -2.74 0.63 11.88
N VAL A 228 -3.51 1.67 11.50
CA VAL A 228 -2.93 2.91 10.94
C VAL A 228 -1.96 3.56 11.91
N MET A 229 -2.34 3.71 13.20
CA MET A 229 -1.50 4.35 14.21
C MET A 229 -0.26 3.53 14.57
N ASP A 230 -0.37 2.19 14.52
CA ASP A 230 0.74 1.29 14.87
C ASP A 230 1.76 1.12 13.73
N LEU A 231 1.32 1.18 12.47
CA LEU A 231 2.18 0.88 11.32
C LEU A 231 2.73 2.11 10.60
N SER A 232 2.02 3.24 10.62
CA SER A 232 2.32 4.35 9.72
C SER A 232 3.38 5.30 10.27
N ASP A 233 4.30 5.73 9.42
CA ASP A 233 5.21 6.85 9.70
C ASP A 233 4.52 8.19 9.42
N HIS A 234 3.63 8.20 8.43
CA HIS A 234 2.92 9.39 7.99
C HIS A 234 1.45 9.06 7.67
N VAL A 235 0.55 9.94 8.07
CA VAL A 235 -0.89 9.79 7.83
C VAL A 235 -1.40 11.01 7.09
N VAL A 236 -2.21 10.79 6.06
CA VAL A 236 -2.91 11.82 5.26
C VAL A 236 -4.41 11.64 5.46
N VAL A 237 -5.08 12.66 5.94
CA VAL A 237 -6.53 12.63 6.19
C VAL A 237 -7.27 13.33 5.08
N LEU A 238 -8.10 12.58 4.37
CA LEU A 238 -8.99 13.11 3.34
C LEU A 238 -10.40 13.32 3.89
N ASN A 239 -11.00 14.46 3.52
CA ASN A 239 -12.43 14.73 3.73
C ASN A 239 -12.97 15.50 2.53
N PHE A 240 -14.10 15.05 1.95
CA PHE A 240 -14.71 15.66 0.75
C PHE A 240 -13.71 15.99 -0.38
N GLY A 241 -12.77 15.08 -0.63
CA GLY A 241 -11.77 15.21 -1.70
C GLY A 241 -10.62 16.19 -1.40
N GLN A 242 -10.46 16.65 -0.17
CA GLN A 242 -9.39 17.54 0.25
C GLN A 242 -8.58 16.93 1.38
N VAL A 243 -7.29 17.28 1.46
CA VAL A 243 -6.45 16.95 2.62
C VAL A 243 -6.78 17.95 3.72
N ILE A 244 -7.30 17.47 4.85
CA ILE A 244 -7.63 18.30 6.01
C ILE A 244 -6.55 18.27 7.09
N ALA A 245 -5.76 17.20 7.15
CA ALA A 245 -4.60 17.06 8.03
C ALA A 245 -3.59 16.07 7.44
N GLN A 246 -2.31 16.25 7.75
CA GLN A 246 -1.27 15.28 7.47
C GLN A 246 -0.11 15.41 8.45
N GLY A 247 0.57 14.32 8.74
CA GLY A 247 1.69 14.31 9.68
C GLY A 247 1.92 12.93 10.29
N THR A 248 2.65 12.89 11.38
CA THR A 248 2.80 11.64 12.15
C THR A 248 1.44 11.20 12.74
N PRO A 249 1.25 9.90 13.02
CA PRO A 249 0.02 9.42 13.64
C PRO A 249 -0.41 10.24 14.87
N ALA A 250 0.53 10.59 15.75
CA ALA A 250 0.26 11.37 16.96
C ALA A 250 -0.26 12.78 16.66
N LEU A 251 0.29 13.46 15.64
CA LEU A 251 -0.17 14.79 15.22
C LEU A 251 -1.58 14.73 14.65
N VAL A 252 -1.85 13.76 13.79
CA VAL A 252 -3.17 13.57 13.17
C VAL A 252 -4.23 13.21 14.22
N GLN A 253 -3.87 12.37 15.20
CA GLN A 253 -4.77 11.98 16.29
C GLN A 253 -5.15 13.16 17.17
N ALA A 254 -4.25 14.11 17.39
CA ALA A 254 -4.47 15.29 18.21
C ALA A 254 -5.23 16.41 17.46
N ASP A 255 -5.39 16.32 16.14
CA ASP A 255 -6.00 17.37 15.33
C ASP A 255 -7.53 17.44 15.54
N PRO A 256 -8.07 18.58 16.00
CA PRO A 256 -9.52 18.74 16.20
C PRO A 256 -10.35 18.66 14.90
N GLU A 257 -9.76 18.99 13.76
CA GLU A 257 -10.44 18.94 12.46
C GLU A 257 -10.66 17.50 12.02
N VAL A 258 -9.68 16.63 12.27
CA VAL A 258 -9.81 15.16 12.08
C VAL A 258 -10.95 14.62 12.93
N GLY A 259 -10.97 14.97 14.22
CA GLY A 259 -12.08 14.60 15.12
C GLY A 259 -13.43 15.02 14.57
N ARG A 260 -13.57 16.26 14.10
CA ARG A 260 -14.83 16.79 13.51
C ARG A 260 -15.24 16.10 12.23
N ALA A 261 -14.31 15.76 11.36
CA ALA A 261 -14.60 15.07 10.10
C ALA A 261 -15.20 13.67 10.31
N TYR A 262 -14.75 12.96 11.36
CA TYR A 262 -15.32 11.69 11.77
C TYR A 262 -16.59 11.83 12.64
N LEU A 263 -16.75 12.98 13.35
CA LEU A 263 -17.93 13.30 14.18
C LEU A 263 -19.21 13.43 13.36
N GLY A 264 -19.12 14.02 12.15
CA GLY A 264 -20.28 14.20 11.27
C GLY A 264 -20.83 12.89 10.70
N SER A 265 -20.10 11.78 10.79
CA SER A 265 -20.48 10.47 10.23
C SER A 265 -21.13 9.50 11.23
N GLY A 266 -21.41 9.91 12.47
CA GLY A 266 -22.06 9.05 13.49
C GLY A 266 -21.12 8.11 14.25
N ASP A 267 -19.86 8.02 13.88
CA ASP A 267 -18.88 7.05 14.38
C ASP A 267 -18.01 7.53 15.58
N VAL A 268 -18.35 8.64 16.19
CA VAL A 268 -17.52 9.34 17.18
C VAL A 268 -17.23 8.54 18.42
N ALA A 269 -18.28 7.90 18.94
CA ALA A 269 -18.14 7.09 20.15
C ALA A 269 -17.22 5.89 19.88
N GLN A 270 -17.33 5.31 18.69
CA GLN A 270 -16.47 4.21 18.25
C GLN A 270 -15.03 4.69 17.98
N LEU A 271 -14.85 5.86 17.36
CA LEU A 271 -13.52 6.42 17.10
C LEU A 271 -12.81 6.77 18.40
N ARG A 272 -13.49 7.46 19.35
CA ARG A 272 -12.93 7.75 20.68
C ARG A 272 -12.61 6.48 21.45
N ALA A 273 -13.48 5.48 21.42
CA ALA A 273 -13.23 4.20 22.07
C ALA A 273 -12.03 3.44 21.45
N LYS A 274 -11.90 3.46 20.11
CA LYS A 274 -10.77 2.87 19.37
C LYS A 274 -9.46 3.62 19.63
N LEU A 275 -9.49 4.97 19.64
CA LEU A 275 -8.32 5.81 19.93
C LEU A 275 -7.85 5.66 21.38
N GLN A 276 -8.78 5.57 22.35
CA GLN A 276 -8.44 5.31 23.75
C GLN A 276 -7.91 3.90 23.98
N ALA A 277 -8.45 2.91 23.26
CA ALA A 277 -7.95 1.53 23.32
C ALA A 277 -6.54 1.39 22.70
N ALA A 278 -6.23 2.16 21.64
CA ALA A 278 -4.90 2.23 21.05
C ALA A 278 -3.89 2.93 21.96
N ALA A 279 -4.26 4.06 22.58
CA ALA A 279 -3.40 4.79 23.51
C ALA A 279 -3.10 4.01 24.81
N GLY A 280 -3.98 3.08 25.21
CA GLY A 280 -3.77 2.19 26.39
C GLY A 280 -2.84 0.99 26.11
N ARG A 281 -2.39 0.80 24.86
CA ARG A 281 -1.53 -0.31 24.42
C ARG A 281 -0.07 0.10 24.20
N ALA A 282 0.39 1.26 24.71
CA ALA A 282 1.80 1.60 24.65
C ALA A 282 2.64 0.45 25.25
N PRO A 283 3.68 -0.06 24.55
CA PRO A 283 4.51 -1.14 25.07
C PRO A 283 5.16 -0.67 26.37
N GLN A 284 4.93 -1.41 27.47
CA GLN A 284 5.69 -1.21 28.69
C GLN A 284 7.16 -1.49 28.37
N PRO A 285 8.10 -0.60 28.72
CA PRO A 285 9.52 -0.88 28.53
C PRO A 285 9.87 -2.13 29.34
N ASN A 286 10.44 -3.12 28.67
CA ASN A 286 10.96 -4.34 29.25
C ASN A 286 11.95 -4.00 30.38
N ALA A 287 11.50 -4.09 31.61
CA ALA A 287 12.33 -4.09 32.81
C ALA A 287 12.72 -5.54 33.12
N GLN A 288 13.61 -6.13 32.30
CA GLN A 288 14.32 -7.36 32.63
C GLN A 288 15.59 -7.48 31.77
N VAL A 289 16.62 -6.69 32.08
CA VAL A 289 18.02 -7.06 31.93
C VAL A 289 18.79 -6.36 33.04
N ALA A 290 18.80 -6.98 34.24
CA ALA A 290 19.83 -6.77 35.24
C ALA A 290 19.66 -7.84 36.34
N ALA A 291 20.29 -8.98 36.17
CA ALA A 291 20.84 -9.84 37.21
C ALA A 291 21.78 -10.87 36.56
#